data_c2ce7bddb7dacb10c7c714e083983fea
#
_entry.id   c2ce7bddb7dacb10c7c714e083983fea
#
_cell.length_a   1.000
_cell.length_b   1.000
_cell.length_c   1.000
_cell.angle_alpha   90.00
_cell.angle_beta   90.00
_cell.angle_gamma   90.00
#
_symmetry.space_group_name_H-M   'P 1'
#
loop_
_entity.id
_entity.type
_entity.pdbx_description
1 polymer ?
#
loop_
_entity_poly.entity_id
_entity_poly.type
_entity_poly.pdbx_seq_one_letter_code
_entity_poly.pdbx_strand_id
1 'polypeptide(L)'
;MNPTETNTVELIAQIRAGDREAWCRLVERELPPLKRYARGRLPVWARGSADTQDLVQDVLLRAMPRLDSWQSEAPGALQAFLRRAVANQIIDEIRKARRRVASTAPIESHPDPAPSALAEVIRKENRTRLRAALEKVSAADRALLEARFGSGYRYAEVAARLRRPNANAARVAVERAVARLAKIMSRRKPGAGSVH
;
A
#
# COMPACT_ATOMS: atom_id res chain seq x y z
N MET A 1 -23.96 -2.31 -19.70
CA MET A 1 -23.73 -2.37 -18.24
C MET A 1 -22.73 -3.48 -18.01
N ASN A 2 -21.46 -3.13 -17.69
CA ASN A 2 -20.42 -4.14 -17.46
C ASN A 2 -20.71 -4.90 -16.16
N PRO A 3 -20.72 -6.23 -16.15
CA PRO A 3 -20.98 -7.03 -14.95
C PRO A 3 -19.86 -6.96 -13.89
N THR A 4 -18.86 -6.11 -14.08
CA THR A 4 -17.67 -6.03 -13.22
C THR A 4 -17.72 -4.91 -12.18
N GLU A 5 -18.79 -4.14 -12.08
CA GLU A 5 -18.95 -3.04 -11.12
C GLU A 5 -20.05 -3.32 -10.09
N THR A 6 -20.14 -4.53 -9.58
CA THR A 6 -20.88 -4.70 -8.32
C THR A 6 -20.19 -3.80 -7.30
N ASN A 7 -20.89 -2.76 -6.87
CA ASN A 7 -20.35 -1.75 -5.96
C ASN A 7 -19.76 -2.44 -4.72
N THR A 8 -18.58 -2.03 -4.29
CA THR A 8 -17.92 -2.58 -3.08
C THR A 8 -18.85 -2.57 -1.87
N VAL A 9 -19.68 -1.53 -1.74
CA VAL A 9 -20.67 -1.38 -0.67
C VAL A 9 -21.71 -2.50 -0.75
N GLU A 10 -22.18 -2.81 -1.94
CA GLU A 10 -23.19 -3.86 -2.19
C GLU A 10 -22.63 -5.26 -1.89
N LEU A 11 -21.39 -5.56 -2.32
CA LEU A 11 -20.72 -6.80 -1.96
C LEU A 11 -20.56 -6.95 -0.46
N ILE A 12 -20.16 -5.88 0.24
CA ILE A 12 -20.02 -5.91 1.70
C ILE A 12 -21.37 -6.13 2.38
N ALA A 13 -22.45 -5.53 1.89
CA ALA A 13 -23.79 -5.75 2.42
C ALA A 13 -24.23 -7.22 2.26
N GLN A 14 -23.98 -7.84 1.09
CA GLN A 14 -24.25 -9.25 0.83
C GLN A 14 -23.43 -10.17 1.74
N ILE A 15 -22.14 -9.86 1.95
CA ILE A 15 -21.26 -10.60 2.87
C ILE A 15 -21.81 -10.57 4.29
N ARG A 16 -22.27 -9.41 4.78
CA ARG A 16 -22.91 -9.25 6.09
C ARG A 16 -24.20 -10.04 6.21
N ALA A 17 -24.94 -10.19 5.12
CA ALA A 17 -26.12 -11.04 5.06
C ALA A 17 -25.80 -12.55 5.02
N GLY A 18 -24.51 -12.93 5.07
CA GLY A 18 -24.04 -14.32 5.07
C GLY A 18 -23.82 -14.91 3.68
N ASP A 19 -23.84 -14.10 2.61
CA ASP A 19 -23.59 -14.57 1.25
C ASP A 19 -22.10 -14.91 1.06
N ARG A 20 -21.80 -16.20 1.06
CA ARG A 20 -20.44 -16.72 0.82
C ARG A 20 -19.95 -16.47 -0.60
N GLU A 21 -20.84 -16.43 -1.57
CA GLU A 21 -20.48 -16.19 -2.96
C GLU A 21 -20.07 -14.73 -3.17
N ALA A 22 -20.70 -13.78 -2.48
CA ALA A 22 -20.28 -12.38 -2.46
C ALA A 22 -18.85 -12.23 -1.90
N TRP A 23 -18.47 -13.04 -0.90
CA TRP A 23 -17.10 -13.09 -0.42
C TRP A 23 -16.13 -13.60 -1.50
N CYS A 24 -16.46 -14.70 -2.18
CA CYS A 24 -15.62 -15.22 -3.26
C CYS A 24 -15.41 -14.16 -4.36
N ARG A 25 -16.49 -13.48 -4.80
CA ARG A 25 -16.42 -12.39 -5.78
C ARG A 25 -15.52 -11.24 -5.30
N LEU A 26 -15.61 -10.86 -4.02
CA LEU A 26 -14.75 -9.83 -3.44
C LEU A 26 -13.28 -10.26 -3.47
N VAL A 27 -12.97 -11.48 -3.05
CA VAL A 27 -11.61 -12.03 -3.06
C VAL A 27 -11.05 -12.09 -4.48
N GLU A 28 -11.79 -12.61 -5.44
CA GLU A 28 -11.39 -12.68 -6.84
C GLU A 28 -11.06 -11.31 -7.41
N ARG A 29 -11.80 -10.28 -7.03
CA ARG A 29 -11.56 -8.90 -7.45
C ARG A 29 -10.33 -8.28 -6.78
N GLU A 30 -10.18 -8.45 -5.47
CA GLU A 30 -9.13 -7.76 -4.70
C GLU A 30 -7.79 -8.51 -4.69
N LEU A 31 -7.78 -9.83 -4.85
CA LEU A 31 -6.58 -10.65 -4.80
C LEU A 31 -5.53 -10.27 -5.86
N PRO A 32 -5.87 -10.10 -7.17
CA PRO A 32 -4.88 -9.73 -8.18
C PRO A 32 -4.20 -8.38 -7.93
N PRO A 33 -4.91 -7.28 -7.60
CA PRO A 33 -4.27 -6.02 -7.28
C PRO A 33 -3.43 -6.07 -6.00
N LEU A 34 -3.82 -6.85 -4.98
CA LEU A 34 -3.03 -7.01 -3.77
C LEU A 34 -1.75 -7.83 -4.01
N LYS A 35 -1.82 -8.90 -4.82
CA LYS A 35 -0.63 -9.65 -5.25
C LYS A 35 0.36 -8.76 -6.02
N ARG A 36 -0.14 -7.91 -6.93
CA ARG A 36 0.71 -6.91 -7.62
C ARG A 36 1.34 -5.93 -6.63
N TYR A 37 0.54 -5.43 -5.70
CA TYR A 37 1.02 -4.51 -4.67
C TYR A 37 2.10 -5.14 -3.79
N ALA A 38 1.93 -6.38 -3.35
CA ALA A 38 2.88 -7.11 -2.48
C ALA A 38 4.18 -7.51 -3.21
N ARG A 39 4.12 -7.66 -4.55
CA ARG A 39 5.26 -8.13 -5.36
C ARG A 39 6.50 -7.26 -5.18
N GLY A 40 7.61 -7.90 -4.79
CA GLY A 40 8.91 -7.26 -4.59
C GLY A 40 9.03 -6.42 -3.32
N ARG A 41 7.98 -6.34 -2.50
CA ARG A 41 8.03 -5.65 -1.21
C ARG A 41 8.51 -6.52 -0.06
N LEU A 42 8.31 -7.84 -0.15
CA LEU A 42 8.87 -8.80 0.80
C LEU A 42 10.24 -9.28 0.25
N PRO A 43 11.35 -8.91 0.88
CA PRO A 43 12.69 -9.34 0.48
C PRO A 43 12.83 -10.87 0.55
N VAL A 44 13.66 -11.46 -0.33
CA VAL A 44 13.88 -12.91 -0.38
C VAL A 44 14.33 -13.47 0.97
N TRP A 45 15.25 -12.77 1.64
CA TRP A 45 15.78 -13.18 2.95
C TRP A 45 14.74 -13.12 4.08
N ALA A 46 13.65 -12.35 3.90
CA ALA A 46 12.57 -12.24 4.89
C ALA A 46 11.42 -13.23 4.61
N ARG A 47 11.46 -13.94 3.49
CA ARG A 47 10.48 -14.99 3.18
C ARG A 47 10.74 -16.18 4.10
N GLY A 48 9.73 -16.56 4.88
CA GLY A 48 9.75 -17.79 5.65
C GLY A 48 9.31 -18.98 4.78
N SER A 49 8.54 -19.88 5.37
CA SER A 49 7.90 -20.99 4.64
C SER A 49 6.75 -20.54 3.73
N ALA A 50 6.18 -19.35 3.98
CA ALA A 50 5.10 -18.76 3.20
C ALA A 50 5.64 -17.77 2.16
N ASP A 51 5.12 -17.82 0.95
CA ASP A 51 5.47 -16.86 -0.09
C ASP A 51 4.63 -15.56 0.01
N THR A 52 4.89 -14.64 -0.91
CA THR A 52 4.14 -13.38 -0.96
C THR A 52 2.64 -13.61 -1.27
N GLN A 53 2.30 -14.72 -1.91
CA GLN A 53 0.93 -15.07 -2.26
C GLN A 53 0.16 -15.52 -1.03
N ASP A 54 0.76 -16.39 -0.21
CA ASP A 54 0.21 -16.86 1.05
C ASP A 54 -0.05 -15.69 2.02
N LEU A 55 0.92 -14.76 2.10
CA LEU A 55 0.79 -13.55 2.90
C LEU A 55 -0.44 -12.71 2.49
N VAL A 56 -0.70 -12.57 1.20
CA VAL A 56 -1.86 -11.79 0.71
C VAL A 56 -3.17 -12.53 1.01
N GLN A 57 -3.20 -13.84 0.87
CA GLN A 57 -4.37 -14.66 1.22
C GLN A 57 -4.69 -14.57 2.72
N ASP A 58 -3.68 -14.70 3.58
CA ASP A 58 -3.81 -14.52 5.03
C ASP A 58 -4.38 -13.15 5.40
N VAL A 59 -3.92 -12.09 4.74
CA VAL A 59 -4.45 -10.74 4.97
C VAL A 59 -5.93 -10.66 4.59
N LEU A 60 -6.35 -11.24 3.47
CA LEU A 60 -7.76 -11.26 3.06
C LEU A 60 -8.62 -12.03 4.06
N LEU A 61 -8.18 -13.20 4.51
CA LEU A 61 -8.89 -14.00 5.51
C LEU A 61 -9.06 -13.24 6.84
N ARG A 62 -8.00 -12.56 7.31
CA ARG A 62 -8.06 -11.73 8.52
C ARG A 62 -8.86 -10.44 8.37
N ALA A 63 -9.08 -9.98 7.14
CA ALA A 63 -9.91 -8.82 6.87
C ALA A 63 -11.41 -9.15 6.94
N MET A 64 -11.80 -10.41 6.70
CA MET A 64 -13.19 -10.86 6.65
C MET A 64 -14.01 -10.44 7.88
N PRO A 65 -13.60 -10.71 9.14
CA PRO A 65 -14.37 -10.30 10.32
C PRO A 65 -14.50 -8.78 10.48
N ARG A 66 -13.60 -8.00 9.85
CA ARG A 66 -13.63 -6.54 9.91
C ARG A 66 -14.60 -5.92 8.91
N LEU A 67 -15.05 -6.67 7.92
CA LEU A 67 -16.06 -6.22 6.97
C LEU A 67 -17.44 -6.12 7.64
N ASP A 68 -17.70 -6.87 8.72
CA ASP A 68 -18.93 -6.79 9.48
C ASP A 68 -19.14 -5.39 10.09
N SER A 69 -18.07 -4.75 10.53
CA SER A 69 -18.05 -3.40 11.09
C SER A 69 -17.64 -2.31 10.10
N TRP A 70 -17.51 -2.65 8.81
CA TRP A 70 -17.05 -1.70 7.81
C TRP A 70 -18.08 -0.60 7.52
N GLN A 71 -17.71 0.66 7.70
CA GLN A 71 -18.62 1.80 7.55
C GLN A 71 -18.26 2.74 6.39
N SER A 72 -17.09 2.56 5.77
CA SER A 72 -16.64 3.51 4.75
C SER A 72 -17.22 3.19 3.38
N GLU A 73 -17.95 4.13 2.82
CA GLU A 73 -18.48 4.09 1.45
C GLU A 73 -17.58 4.83 0.44
N ALA A 74 -16.49 5.43 0.91
CA ALA A 74 -15.61 6.20 0.05
C ALA A 74 -14.97 5.29 -1.03
N PRO A 75 -14.95 5.72 -2.31
CA PRO A 75 -14.34 4.96 -3.39
C PRO A 75 -12.89 4.58 -3.08
N GLY A 76 -12.55 3.31 -3.22
CA GLY A 76 -11.20 2.80 -2.96
C GLY A 76 -10.82 2.64 -1.48
N ALA A 77 -11.71 2.94 -0.53
CA ALA A 77 -11.42 2.81 0.90
C ALA A 77 -11.05 1.38 1.30
N LEU A 78 -11.77 0.39 0.79
CA LEU A 78 -11.46 -1.02 1.03
C LEU A 78 -10.08 -1.39 0.49
N GLN A 79 -9.76 -0.99 -0.73
CA GLN A 79 -8.44 -1.25 -1.32
C GLN A 79 -7.31 -0.59 -0.50
N ALA A 80 -7.52 0.65 -0.03
CA ALA A 80 -6.56 1.34 0.82
C ALA A 80 -6.35 0.60 2.16
N PHE A 81 -7.44 0.10 2.76
CA PHE A 81 -7.39 -0.71 3.97
C PHE A 81 -6.63 -2.01 3.75
N LEU A 82 -6.96 -2.76 2.70
CA LEU A 82 -6.32 -4.04 2.38
C LEU A 82 -4.83 -3.86 2.03
N ARG A 83 -4.47 -2.83 1.25
CA ARG A 83 -3.06 -2.50 0.98
C ARG A 83 -2.29 -2.15 2.25
N ARG A 84 -2.91 -1.43 3.18
CA ARG A 84 -2.30 -1.13 4.48
C ARG A 84 -2.10 -2.40 5.31
N ALA A 85 -3.08 -3.31 5.30
CA ALA A 85 -2.96 -4.59 5.99
C ALA A 85 -1.82 -5.45 5.40
N VAL A 86 -1.70 -5.52 4.07
CA VAL A 86 -0.57 -6.19 3.39
C VAL A 86 0.76 -5.54 3.74
N ALA A 87 0.84 -4.20 3.74
CA ALA A 87 2.07 -3.50 4.11
C ALA A 87 2.51 -3.79 5.55
N ASN A 88 1.56 -3.80 6.49
CA ASN A 88 1.84 -4.13 7.89
C ASN A 88 2.33 -5.58 8.03
N GLN A 89 1.66 -6.54 7.36
CA GLN A 89 2.08 -7.94 7.40
C GLN A 89 3.48 -8.13 6.81
N ILE A 90 3.84 -7.44 5.72
CA ILE A 90 5.20 -7.46 5.16
C ILE A 90 6.22 -6.94 6.18
N ILE A 91 5.92 -5.84 6.88
CA ILE A 91 6.80 -5.30 7.91
C ILE A 91 6.97 -6.30 9.05
N ASP A 92 5.91 -6.98 9.45
CA ASP A 92 5.95 -7.98 10.52
C ASP A 92 6.78 -9.20 10.11
N GLU A 93 6.68 -9.67 8.86
CA GLU A 93 7.54 -10.76 8.35
C GLU A 93 9.02 -10.34 8.30
N ILE A 94 9.32 -9.12 7.88
CA ILE A 94 10.68 -8.57 7.91
C ILE A 94 11.21 -8.53 9.36
N ARG A 95 10.41 -8.09 10.31
CA ARG A 95 10.79 -8.07 11.73
C ARG A 95 11.02 -9.47 12.29
N LYS A 96 10.14 -10.43 11.97
CA LYS A 96 10.30 -11.84 12.37
C LYS A 96 11.59 -12.44 11.78
N ALA A 97 11.88 -12.18 10.50
CA ALA A 97 13.08 -12.68 9.86
C ALA A 97 14.35 -12.10 10.50
N ARG A 98 14.37 -10.79 10.80
CA ARG A 98 15.49 -10.16 11.51
C ARG A 98 15.71 -10.79 12.89
N ARG A 99 14.65 -11.03 13.67
CA ARG A 99 14.76 -11.71 14.98
C ARG A 99 15.31 -13.14 14.86
N ARG A 100 14.89 -13.89 13.82
CA ARG A 100 15.43 -15.24 13.56
C ARG A 100 16.94 -15.20 13.28
N VAL A 101 17.41 -14.26 12.48
CA VAL A 101 18.83 -14.08 12.19
C VAL A 101 19.60 -13.65 13.45
N ALA A 102 19.04 -12.75 14.25
CA ALA A 102 19.65 -12.33 15.52
C ALA A 102 19.69 -13.43 16.57
N SER A 103 18.75 -14.39 16.56
CA SER A 103 18.72 -15.54 17.47
C SER A 103 19.76 -16.63 17.14
N THR A 104 20.38 -16.57 15.96
CA THR A 104 21.49 -17.47 15.57
C THR A 104 22.88 -16.87 15.83
N ALA A 105 22.96 -15.60 16.25
CA ALA A 105 24.17 -14.94 16.71
C ALA A 105 24.17 -14.81 18.24
N PRO A 106 25.32 -14.95 18.95
CA PRO A 106 25.34 -14.78 20.40
C PRO A 106 24.95 -13.34 20.75
N ILE A 107 23.90 -13.26 21.47
CA ILE A 107 23.17 -12.26 22.21
C ILE A 107 23.86 -10.90 22.43
N GLU A 108 23.32 -9.89 21.75
CA GLU A 108 22.83 -8.67 22.41
C GLU A 108 21.53 -8.26 21.71
N SER A 109 20.44 -8.90 22.10
CA SER A 109 19.10 -8.57 21.61
C SER A 109 18.59 -7.34 22.35
N HIS A 110 18.79 -6.17 21.76
CA HIS A 110 17.93 -5.04 22.08
C HIS A 110 16.56 -5.33 21.46
N PRO A 111 15.48 -5.40 22.24
CA PRO A 111 14.13 -5.45 21.69
C PRO A 111 13.96 -4.20 20.83
N ASP A 112 13.52 -4.41 19.58
CA ASP A 112 13.18 -3.31 18.67
C ASP A 112 12.15 -2.43 19.41
N PRO A 113 12.46 -1.19 19.83
CA PRO A 113 11.56 -0.41 20.65
C PRO A 113 10.26 -0.22 19.87
N ALA A 114 9.14 -0.43 20.53
CA ALA A 114 7.84 -0.01 20.01
C ALA A 114 8.02 1.40 19.43
N PRO A 115 7.46 1.73 18.24
CA PRO A 115 7.68 3.02 17.62
C PRO A 115 7.42 4.09 18.65
N SER A 116 8.45 4.89 18.99
CA SER A 116 8.29 5.93 20.01
C SER A 116 7.15 6.85 19.61
N ALA A 117 6.45 7.45 20.57
CA ALA A 117 5.40 8.44 20.30
C ALA A 117 5.90 9.50 19.31
N LEU A 118 7.17 9.89 19.39
CA LEU A 118 7.84 10.78 18.45
C LEU A 118 7.88 10.19 17.03
N ALA A 119 8.19 8.91 16.86
CA ALA A 119 8.22 8.25 15.55
C ALA A 119 6.81 8.13 14.94
N GLU A 120 5.76 8.06 15.75
CA GLU A 120 4.38 8.10 15.27
C GLU A 120 3.95 9.50 14.83
N VAL A 121 4.34 10.53 15.57
CA VAL A 121 4.11 11.93 15.20
C VAL A 121 4.81 12.24 13.88
N ILE A 122 6.10 11.90 13.74
CA ILE A 122 6.86 12.08 12.49
C ILE A 122 6.21 11.35 11.31
N ARG A 123 5.73 10.12 11.52
CA ARG A 123 5.05 9.35 10.47
C ARG A 123 3.70 9.98 10.08
N LYS A 124 2.95 10.51 11.04
CA LYS A 124 1.69 11.20 10.79
C LYS A 124 1.93 12.49 10.01
N GLU A 125 2.91 13.28 10.41
CA GLU A 125 3.31 14.51 9.74
C GLU A 125 3.78 14.23 8.30
N ASN A 126 4.65 13.26 8.10
CA ASN A 126 5.12 12.89 6.76
C ASN A 126 3.98 12.41 5.85
N ARG A 127 2.98 11.70 6.39
CA ARG A 127 1.77 11.30 5.62
C ARG A 127 0.93 12.50 5.21
N THR A 128 0.74 13.46 6.11
CA THR A 128 -0.01 14.70 5.83
C THR A 128 0.71 15.53 4.76
N ARG A 129 2.04 15.68 4.90
CA ARG A 129 2.87 16.38 3.91
C ARG A 129 2.84 15.69 2.54
N LEU A 130 2.91 14.37 2.50
CA LEU A 130 2.82 13.59 1.26
C LEU A 130 1.46 13.78 0.58
N ARG A 131 0.35 13.74 1.33
CA ARG A 131 -0.99 13.98 0.79
C ARG A 131 -1.09 15.38 0.17
N ALA A 132 -0.71 16.40 0.92
CA ALA A 132 -0.71 17.78 0.44
C ALA A 132 0.21 18.00 -0.77
N ALA A 133 1.32 17.26 -0.87
CA ALA A 133 2.20 17.30 -2.02
C ALA A 133 1.58 16.60 -3.24
N LEU A 134 0.90 15.47 -3.05
CA LEU A 134 0.21 14.74 -4.13
C LEU A 134 -0.95 15.54 -4.73
N GLU A 135 -1.59 16.42 -3.96
CA GLU A 135 -2.62 17.34 -4.48
C GLU A 135 -2.05 18.40 -5.44
N LYS A 136 -0.77 18.77 -5.24
CA LYS A 136 -0.07 19.78 -6.03
C LYS A 136 0.63 19.22 -7.28
N VAL A 137 0.72 17.90 -7.40
CA VAL A 137 1.31 17.24 -8.58
C VAL A 137 0.28 17.21 -9.70
N SER A 138 0.74 17.29 -10.96
CA SER A 138 -0.13 17.18 -12.12
C SER A 138 -0.94 15.87 -12.11
N ALA A 139 -2.14 15.87 -12.72
CA ALA A 139 -2.96 14.67 -12.84
C ALA A 139 -2.20 13.53 -13.54
N ALA A 140 -1.38 13.84 -14.57
CA ALA A 140 -0.56 12.88 -15.27
C ALA A 140 0.51 12.24 -14.37
N ASP A 141 1.19 13.04 -13.55
CA ASP A 141 2.18 12.55 -12.61
C ASP A 141 1.54 11.72 -11.49
N ARG A 142 0.38 12.16 -10.99
CA ARG A 142 -0.39 11.42 -9.99
C ARG A 142 -0.79 10.04 -10.50
N ALA A 143 -1.26 9.95 -11.75
CA ALA A 143 -1.60 8.68 -12.39
C ALA A 143 -0.37 7.75 -12.51
N LEU A 144 0.81 8.28 -12.86
CA LEU A 144 2.06 7.52 -12.90
C LEU A 144 2.46 6.99 -11.52
N LEU A 145 2.40 7.85 -10.49
CA LEU A 145 2.74 7.49 -9.12
C LEU A 145 1.76 6.44 -8.57
N GLU A 146 0.46 6.63 -8.78
CA GLU A 146 -0.56 5.66 -8.36
C GLU A 146 -0.41 4.32 -9.10
N ALA A 147 -0.22 4.32 -10.40
CA ALA A 147 -0.03 3.09 -11.15
C ALA A 147 1.19 2.31 -10.66
N ARG A 148 2.32 2.98 -10.40
CA ARG A 148 3.55 2.33 -9.98
C ARG A 148 3.57 1.95 -8.50
N PHE A 149 3.21 2.87 -7.61
CA PHE A 149 3.37 2.72 -6.16
C PHE A 149 2.07 2.35 -5.45
N GLY A 150 0.95 2.86 -5.90
CA GLY A 150 -0.36 2.52 -5.38
C GLY A 150 -0.82 1.15 -5.88
N SER A 151 -0.91 0.95 -7.19
CA SER A 151 -1.40 -0.29 -7.80
C SER A 151 -0.32 -1.36 -7.99
N GLY A 152 0.97 -1.02 -7.88
CA GLY A 152 2.08 -1.97 -7.97
C GLY A 152 2.35 -2.49 -9.38
N TYR A 153 1.88 -1.79 -10.43
CA TYR A 153 2.12 -2.19 -11.82
C TYR A 153 3.61 -2.17 -12.17
N ARG A 154 4.04 -3.13 -13.01
CA ARG A 154 5.37 -3.10 -13.63
C ARG A 154 5.43 -1.99 -14.68
N TYR A 155 6.63 -1.53 -15.03
CA TYR A 155 6.77 -0.43 -16.00
C TYR A 155 6.16 -0.74 -17.38
N ALA A 156 6.15 -2.00 -17.82
CA ALA A 156 5.46 -2.42 -19.03
C ALA A 156 3.94 -2.22 -18.93
N GLU A 157 3.36 -2.59 -17.78
CA GLU A 157 1.92 -2.41 -17.49
C GLU A 157 1.57 -0.92 -17.34
N VAL A 158 2.44 -0.13 -16.71
CA VAL A 158 2.30 1.34 -16.64
C VAL A 158 2.33 1.96 -18.04
N ALA A 159 3.25 1.49 -18.88
CA ALA A 159 3.36 1.95 -20.26
C ALA A 159 2.06 1.69 -21.05
N ALA A 160 1.56 0.47 -21.01
CA ALA A 160 0.31 0.09 -21.68
C ALA A 160 -0.88 0.92 -21.19
N ARG A 161 -1.05 1.09 -19.85
CA ARG A 161 -2.19 1.79 -19.24
C ARG A 161 -2.16 3.30 -19.47
N LEU A 162 -0.98 3.90 -19.41
CA LEU A 162 -0.80 5.35 -19.50
C LEU A 162 -0.25 5.78 -20.86
N ARG A 163 -0.44 4.94 -21.89
CA ARG A 163 -0.10 5.19 -23.29
C ARG A 163 1.33 5.72 -23.46
N ARG A 164 2.31 5.05 -22.79
CA ARG A 164 3.73 5.35 -22.99
C ARG A 164 4.32 4.41 -24.05
N PRO A 165 5.29 4.86 -24.84
CA PRO A 165 5.84 4.07 -25.95
C PRO A 165 6.39 2.70 -25.54
N ASN A 166 7.03 2.61 -24.36
CA ASN A 166 7.62 1.38 -23.84
C ASN A 166 7.87 1.47 -22.32
N ALA A 167 8.30 0.36 -21.72
CA ALA A 167 8.60 0.26 -20.30
C ALA A 167 9.66 1.25 -19.82
N ASN A 168 10.70 1.54 -20.66
CA ASN A 168 11.74 2.50 -20.30
C ASN A 168 11.20 3.94 -20.26
N ALA A 169 10.36 4.32 -21.22
CA ALA A 169 9.68 5.61 -21.20
C ALA A 169 8.78 5.76 -19.96
N ALA A 170 8.07 4.70 -19.58
CA ALA A 170 7.28 4.69 -18.35
C ALA A 170 8.16 4.83 -17.10
N ARG A 171 9.32 4.13 -17.03
CA ARG A 171 10.28 4.26 -15.94
C ARG A 171 10.77 5.69 -15.78
N VAL A 172 11.25 6.30 -16.87
CA VAL A 172 11.74 7.68 -16.86
C VAL A 172 10.62 8.67 -16.46
N ALA A 173 9.39 8.44 -16.93
CA ALA A 173 8.25 9.28 -16.57
C ALA A 173 7.93 9.19 -15.07
N VAL A 174 7.95 7.98 -14.49
CA VAL A 174 7.76 7.76 -13.06
C VAL A 174 8.88 8.42 -12.24
N GLU A 175 10.15 8.27 -12.64
CA GLU A 175 11.29 8.89 -11.97
C GLU A 175 11.16 10.42 -11.95
N ARG A 176 10.76 11.03 -13.07
CA ARG A 176 10.50 12.47 -13.13
C ARG A 176 9.33 12.90 -12.26
N ALA A 177 8.26 12.09 -12.18
CA ALA A 177 7.13 12.36 -11.30
C ALA A 177 7.54 12.29 -9.82
N VAL A 178 8.37 11.31 -9.43
CA VAL A 178 8.95 11.20 -8.08
C VAL A 178 9.82 12.41 -7.76
N ALA A 179 10.68 12.85 -8.69
CA ALA A 179 11.54 14.02 -8.50
C ALA A 179 10.72 15.32 -8.29
N ARG A 180 9.64 15.49 -9.06
CA ARG A 180 8.72 16.63 -8.89
C ARG A 180 8.00 16.58 -7.54
N LEU A 181 7.51 15.41 -7.13
CA LEU A 181 6.89 15.21 -5.82
C LEU A 181 7.87 15.54 -4.68
N ALA A 182 9.11 15.04 -4.77
CA ALA A 182 10.17 15.32 -3.80
C ALA A 182 10.48 16.82 -3.70
N LYS A 183 10.54 17.53 -4.84
CA LYS A 183 10.74 18.99 -4.89
C LYS A 183 9.58 19.75 -4.23
N ILE A 184 8.34 19.28 -4.38
CA ILE A 184 7.18 19.87 -3.69
C ILE A 184 7.27 19.63 -2.18
N MET A 185 7.65 18.42 -1.76
CA MET A 185 7.79 18.06 -0.36
C MET A 185 8.95 18.77 0.34
N SER A 186 10.05 19.06 -0.38
CA SER A 186 11.22 19.76 0.18
C SER A 186 11.02 21.27 0.31
N ARG A 187 10.06 21.87 -0.40
CA ARG A 187 9.70 23.27 -0.23
C ARG A 187 9.10 23.50 1.15
N ARG A 188 9.94 23.88 2.10
CA ARG A 188 9.54 24.35 3.43
C ARG A 188 8.61 25.53 3.25
N LYS A 189 7.44 25.56 3.95
CA LYS A 189 6.66 26.78 4.07
C LYS A 189 7.61 27.90 4.56
N PRO A 190 7.73 29.04 3.85
CA PRO A 190 8.33 30.20 4.47
C PRO A 190 7.36 30.71 5.53
N GLY A 191 7.73 30.71 6.79
CA GLY A 191 6.96 31.39 7.82
C GLY A 191 6.52 30.52 8.99
N ALA A 192 7.45 30.16 9.88
CA ALA A 192 7.18 30.06 11.33
C ALA A 192 8.55 30.22 12.03
N GLY A 193 9.03 31.43 12.08
CA GLY A 193 10.28 31.72 12.77
C GLY A 193 10.49 33.21 12.80
N SER A 194 9.70 33.92 13.59
CA SER A 194 10.04 35.18 14.23
C SER A 194 8.94 35.49 15.23
N VAL A 195 9.11 35.01 16.41
CA VAL A 195 8.56 35.67 17.60
C VAL A 195 9.80 35.96 18.43
N HIS A 196 10.06 37.25 18.53
CA HIS A 196 10.96 37.83 19.50
C HIS A 196 10.55 37.50 20.92
#